data_15095c0cec709c0d9f0d8a8de4ae10f3
#
_entry.id   15095c0cec709c0d9f0d8a8de4ae10f3
#
_cell.length_a   1.000
_cell.length_b   1.000
_cell.length_c   1.000
_cell.angle_alpha   90.00
_cell.angle_beta   90.00
_cell.angle_gamma   90.00
#
_symmetry.space_group_name_H-M   'P 1'
#
loop_
_entity.id
_entity.type
_entity.pdbx_description
1 polymer ?
#
loop_
_entity_poly.entity_id
_entity_poly.type
_entity_poly.pdbx_seq_one_letter_code
_entity_poly.pdbx_strand_id
1 'polypeptide(L)'
;MSFIQFKGEQYVADKYEIRRFRAADKGAPDYARGTDWIQAVGFGFHDTRRDDEFVDKIMAMYRQDDRELTGVYQTGEVAKHSLGADIPVATFGTLRKDLNVGYGRQLRTHMVTAVTVRGTHRRQGLLRRMMTEDLAAAKADGLAMAALTASEGSIYGRFGYGVATFERSVKVDTGPRFGLRHQPSGTVEIADRKVLLELAPEIFERVHRHTPGSIVRQDAYRQNVSGTVGRDGKEDEAIKCALHYDADGTVDGYASYKFAGWDTKPYTVELVDLVAGTDAAYLELWQFLGSIDLIQRISWADAPVDDPLVWALSDPRCVEASDHRDMLWLRILDSVRALGARRYSADGTLVLGIEDALGFAGGTFLVDVKDGEASVSAASPDTRPDLSMDVADLASIYLGAVCPVTLKAAGRILEHKPGAALQAQLMFAVERSPHCLTHF
;
A
#
# COMPACT_ATOMS: atom_id res chain seq x y z
N MET A 1 -13.03 36.28 -14.58
CA MET A 1 -13.99 35.18 -14.56
C MET A 1 -14.38 34.90 -13.11
N SER A 2 -15.66 34.99 -12.81
CA SER A 2 -16.23 35.07 -11.46
C SER A 2 -16.13 33.75 -10.75
N PHE A 3 -15.50 33.73 -9.57
CA PHE A 3 -15.53 32.60 -8.65
C PHE A 3 -16.96 32.36 -8.17
N ILE A 4 -17.57 31.28 -8.60
CA ILE A 4 -18.79 30.76 -7.94
C ILE A 4 -18.33 30.08 -6.66
N GLN A 5 -18.27 30.85 -5.60
CA GLN A 5 -18.11 30.35 -4.24
C GLN A 5 -19.39 29.59 -3.87
N PHE A 6 -19.29 28.27 -3.74
CA PHE A 6 -20.41 27.44 -3.32
C PHE A 6 -20.79 27.82 -1.89
N LYS A 7 -22.00 28.34 -1.68
CA LYS A 7 -22.60 28.64 -0.35
C LYS A 7 -22.55 27.46 0.64
N GLY A 8 -22.31 26.22 0.16
CA GLY A 8 -22.16 25.02 0.98
C GLY A 8 -20.81 24.90 1.70
N GLU A 9 -19.72 25.45 1.16
CA GLU A 9 -18.38 25.31 1.76
C GLU A 9 -18.23 26.16 3.03
N GLN A 10 -18.82 27.36 3.05
CA GLN A 10 -18.79 28.25 4.21
C GLN A 10 -19.61 27.68 5.38
N TYR A 11 -20.77 27.07 5.10
CA TYR A 11 -21.62 26.43 6.12
C TYR A 11 -20.93 25.20 6.78
N VAL A 12 -20.12 24.46 6.05
CA VAL A 12 -19.33 23.33 6.57
C VAL A 12 -18.16 23.82 7.42
N ALA A 13 -17.51 24.92 7.04
CA ALA A 13 -16.41 25.51 7.80
C ALA A 13 -16.84 25.99 9.19
N ASP A 14 -18.06 26.53 9.32
CA ASP A 14 -18.56 27.02 10.60
C ASP A 14 -19.00 25.90 11.56
N LYS A 15 -19.32 24.73 11.04
CA LYS A 15 -19.86 23.61 11.83
C LYS A 15 -18.79 22.60 12.26
N TYR A 16 -17.62 22.59 11.63
CA TYR A 16 -16.57 21.60 11.87
C TYR A 16 -15.19 22.25 11.94
N GLU A 17 -14.41 21.82 12.93
CA GLU A 17 -13.01 22.16 13.10
C GLU A 17 -12.13 20.96 12.73
N ILE A 18 -11.08 21.19 11.95
CA ILE A 18 -10.03 20.19 11.67
C ILE A 18 -8.86 20.44 12.60
N ARG A 19 -8.45 19.42 13.36
CA ARG A 19 -7.28 19.48 14.25
C ARG A 19 -6.27 18.45 13.81
N ARG A 20 -5.00 18.85 13.72
CA ARG A 20 -3.86 17.98 13.43
C ARG A 20 -3.00 17.88 14.68
N PHE A 21 -2.55 16.69 14.99
CA PHE A 21 -1.71 16.42 16.16
C PHE A 21 -0.91 15.14 15.94
N ARG A 22 0.01 14.83 16.85
CA ARG A 22 0.79 13.61 16.84
C ARG A 22 0.43 12.71 18.01
N ALA A 23 0.69 11.41 17.86
CA ALA A 23 0.55 10.47 18.96
C ALA A 23 1.46 10.88 20.11
N ALA A 24 0.93 10.88 21.32
CA ALA A 24 1.59 11.38 22.52
C ALA A 24 1.81 10.26 23.56
N ASP A 25 2.73 10.48 24.49
CA ASP A 25 2.95 9.60 25.63
C ASP A 25 1.82 9.70 26.65
N LYS A 26 1.62 8.63 27.41
CA LYS A 26 0.63 8.59 28.49
C LYS A 26 0.92 9.69 29.50
N GLY A 27 -0.11 10.47 29.80
CA GLY A 27 -0.02 11.65 30.68
C GLY A 27 0.30 12.97 29.97
N ALA A 28 0.66 12.95 28.68
CA ALA A 28 0.78 14.18 27.89
C ALA A 28 -0.61 14.75 27.51
N PRO A 29 -0.74 16.06 27.28
CA PRO A 29 -2.05 16.70 27.00
C PRO A 29 -2.81 16.10 25.80
N ASP A 30 -2.08 15.70 24.75
CA ASP A 30 -2.66 15.14 23.53
C ASP A 30 -2.96 13.63 23.60
N TYR A 31 -2.57 12.95 24.68
CA TYR A 31 -2.82 11.50 24.82
C TYR A 31 -4.32 11.17 24.80
N ALA A 32 -5.15 11.90 25.55
CA ALA A 32 -6.61 11.69 25.57
C ALA A 32 -7.21 11.90 24.17
N ARG A 33 -6.78 12.94 23.45
CA ARG A 33 -7.22 13.20 22.08
C ARG A 33 -6.83 12.06 21.12
N GLY A 34 -5.61 11.53 21.26
CA GLY A 34 -5.17 10.37 20.49
C GLY A 34 -5.96 9.11 20.79
N THR A 35 -6.32 8.90 22.07
CA THR A 35 -7.18 7.79 22.50
C THR A 35 -8.56 7.89 21.82
N ASP A 36 -9.20 9.06 21.88
CA ASP A 36 -10.51 9.27 21.26
C ASP A 36 -10.44 9.12 19.73
N TRP A 37 -9.35 9.55 19.13
CA TRP A 37 -9.12 9.38 17.70
C TRP A 37 -8.98 7.89 17.32
N ILE A 38 -8.22 7.07 18.06
CA ILE A 38 -8.09 5.62 17.84
C ILE A 38 -9.44 4.93 17.98
N GLN A 39 -10.23 5.29 18.99
CA GLN A 39 -11.59 4.76 19.17
C GLN A 39 -12.51 5.15 18.01
N ALA A 40 -12.39 6.37 17.49
CA ALA A 40 -13.18 6.82 16.34
C ALA A 40 -12.80 6.11 15.04
N VAL A 41 -11.51 5.78 14.84
CA VAL A 41 -11.07 4.92 13.73
C VAL A 41 -11.71 3.54 13.83
N GLY A 42 -11.59 2.88 15.00
CA GLY A 42 -12.21 1.57 15.23
C GLY A 42 -13.72 1.60 14.99
N PHE A 43 -14.41 2.62 15.48
CA PHE A 43 -15.83 2.80 15.23
C PHE A 43 -16.16 2.94 13.74
N GLY A 44 -15.34 3.68 12.99
CA GLY A 44 -15.51 3.88 11.54
C GLY A 44 -15.32 2.60 10.73
N PHE A 45 -14.47 1.68 11.18
CA PHE A 45 -14.22 0.36 10.58
C PHE A 45 -15.04 -0.78 11.22
N HIS A 46 -16.06 -0.43 12.04
CA HIS A 46 -16.94 -1.40 12.70
C HIS A 46 -16.25 -2.33 13.70
N ASP A 47 -15.10 -1.91 14.22
CA ASP A 47 -14.38 -2.61 15.29
C ASP A 47 -15.06 -2.39 16.66
N THR A 48 -14.78 -3.29 17.59
CA THR A 48 -15.15 -3.10 19.00
C THR A 48 -14.28 -2.04 19.65
N ARG A 49 -14.78 -1.43 20.75
CA ARG A 49 -13.98 -0.50 21.56
C ARG A 49 -12.72 -1.20 22.06
N ARG A 50 -11.60 -0.53 21.89
CA ARG A 50 -10.27 -1.02 22.32
C ARG A 50 -10.04 -0.66 23.79
N ASP A 51 -9.36 -1.56 24.51
CA ASP A 51 -8.93 -1.32 25.90
C ASP A 51 -7.71 -0.38 25.95
N ASP A 52 -7.36 0.06 27.15
CA ASP A 52 -6.28 1.02 27.36
C ASP A 52 -4.92 0.42 27.00
N GLU A 53 -4.70 -0.88 27.20
CA GLU A 53 -3.45 -1.56 26.85
C GLU A 53 -3.23 -1.55 25.32
N PHE A 54 -4.28 -1.85 24.55
CA PHE A 54 -4.23 -1.76 23.10
C PHE A 54 -3.94 -0.35 22.63
N VAL A 55 -4.60 0.66 23.22
CA VAL A 55 -4.39 2.07 22.88
C VAL A 55 -2.96 2.48 23.15
N ASP A 56 -2.38 2.11 24.30
CA ASP A 56 -0.99 2.41 24.64
C ASP A 56 -0.01 1.83 23.59
N LYS A 57 -0.23 0.57 23.16
CA LYS A 57 0.58 -0.09 22.11
C LYS A 57 0.48 0.64 20.77
N ILE A 58 -0.72 0.96 20.33
CA ILE A 58 -0.96 1.68 19.06
C ILE A 58 -0.33 3.08 19.10
N MET A 59 -0.47 3.80 20.21
CA MET A 59 0.14 5.12 20.37
C MET A 59 1.68 5.06 20.28
N ALA A 60 2.28 4.03 20.87
CA ALA A 60 3.73 3.81 20.76
C ALA A 60 4.16 3.55 19.32
N MET A 61 3.45 2.68 18.57
CA MET A 61 3.71 2.42 17.15
C MET A 61 3.54 3.69 16.29
N TYR A 62 2.50 4.48 16.55
CA TYR A 62 2.25 5.72 15.79
C TYR A 62 3.35 6.76 16.03
N ARG A 63 3.89 6.85 17.24
CA ARG A 63 5.06 7.72 17.52
C ARG A 63 6.30 7.24 16.78
N GLN A 64 6.54 5.92 16.78
CA GLN A 64 7.68 5.32 16.07
C GLN A 64 7.64 5.62 14.57
N ASP A 65 6.47 5.63 13.98
CA ASP A 65 6.25 5.93 12.57
C ASP A 65 6.09 7.43 12.27
N ASP A 66 6.20 8.30 13.27
CA ASP A 66 6.00 9.76 13.14
C ASP A 66 4.66 10.11 12.47
N ARG A 67 3.57 9.39 12.84
CA ARG A 67 2.25 9.61 12.26
C ARG A 67 1.67 10.95 12.65
N GLU A 68 1.12 11.66 11.68
CA GLU A 68 0.21 12.77 11.90
C GLU A 68 -1.23 12.27 11.92
N LEU A 69 -1.96 12.65 12.95
CA LEU A 69 -3.37 12.31 13.17
C LEU A 69 -4.22 13.55 12.93
N THR A 70 -5.21 13.43 12.05
CA THR A 70 -6.16 14.49 11.76
C THR A 70 -7.53 14.03 12.23
N GLY A 71 -8.19 14.84 13.09
CA GLY A 71 -9.55 14.65 13.53
C GLY A 71 -10.42 15.84 13.09
N VAL A 72 -11.63 15.54 12.64
CA VAL A 72 -12.68 16.56 12.41
C VAL A 72 -13.64 16.52 13.56
N TYR A 73 -13.85 17.66 14.19
CA TYR A 73 -14.67 17.82 15.40
C TYR A 73 -15.86 18.72 15.13
N GLN A 74 -17.02 18.37 15.65
CA GLN A 74 -18.19 19.21 15.57
C GLN A 74 -18.04 20.41 16.50
N THR A 75 -18.25 21.62 15.98
CA THR A 75 -18.31 22.87 16.77
C THR A 75 -19.73 23.08 17.27
N GLY A 76 -19.90 23.75 18.44
CA GLY A 76 -21.17 24.04 19.03
C GLY A 76 -21.84 22.89 19.80
N GLU A 77 -23.14 22.99 20.06
CA GLU A 77 -23.87 21.98 20.81
C GLU A 77 -24.05 20.68 20.04
N VAL A 78 -23.73 19.56 20.67
CA VAL A 78 -24.03 18.22 20.17
C VAL A 78 -25.39 17.74 20.71
N ALA A 79 -26.08 16.88 19.95
CA ALA A 79 -27.37 16.36 20.36
C ALA A 79 -27.26 15.59 21.69
N LYS A 80 -28.26 15.74 22.54
CA LYS A 80 -28.36 15.01 23.82
C LYS A 80 -28.24 13.51 23.56
N HIS A 81 -27.43 12.82 24.36
CA HIS A 81 -27.14 11.38 24.26
C HIS A 81 -26.35 10.96 23.01
N SER A 82 -25.82 11.90 22.20
CA SER A 82 -24.84 11.59 21.15
C SER A 82 -23.44 11.42 21.74
N LEU A 83 -22.50 10.98 20.91
CA LEU A 83 -21.09 11.03 21.27
C LEU A 83 -20.64 12.48 21.46
N GLY A 84 -19.81 12.74 22.48
CA GLY A 84 -19.34 14.08 22.84
C GLY A 84 -18.62 14.81 21.71
N ALA A 85 -18.52 16.14 21.84
CA ALA A 85 -17.84 17.00 20.86
C ALA A 85 -16.33 16.69 20.76
N ASP A 86 -15.74 16.10 21.79
CA ASP A 86 -14.33 15.70 21.82
C ASP A 86 -14.03 14.44 20.99
N ILE A 87 -15.07 13.67 20.62
CA ILE A 87 -14.92 12.49 19.78
C ILE A 87 -14.99 12.93 18.30
N PRO A 88 -13.93 12.73 17.50
CA PRO A 88 -13.93 13.18 16.11
C PRO A 88 -15.02 12.49 15.30
N VAL A 89 -15.69 13.25 14.44
CA VAL A 89 -16.72 12.75 13.50
C VAL A 89 -16.11 12.22 12.22
N ALA A 90 -14.84 12.56 11.95
CA ALA A 90 -14.06 11.99 10.88
C ALA A 90 -12.59 11.91 11.29
N THR A 91 -11.88 10.91 10.76
CA THR A 91 -10.46 10.67 11.01
C THR A 91 -9.68 10.57 9.71
N PHE A 92 -8.38 10.87 9.79
CA PHE A 92 -7.45 10.82 8.69
C PHE A 92 -6.04 10.72 9.26
N GLY A 93 -5.27 9.73 8.85
CA GLY A 93 -3.90 9.54 9.35
C GLY A 93 -2.90 9.60 8.21
N THR A 94 -1.73 10.19 8.46
CA THR A 94 -0.66 10.23 7.47
C THR A 94 0.69 9.88 8.06
N LEU A 95 1.57 9.38 7.21
CA LEU A 95 2.97 9.11 7.52
C LEU A 95 3.78 9.18 6.23
N ARG A 96 5.12 9.22 6.33
CA ARG A 96 6.01 9.31 5.17
C ARG A 96 6.94 8.12 5.15
N LYS A 97 6.89 7.31 4.10
CA LYS A 97 7.77 6.16 3.88
C LYS A 97 8.30 6.19 2.44
N ASP A 98 9.32 5.41 2.18
CA ASP A 98 9.91 5.32 0.85
C ASP A 98 9.21 4.23 0.04
N LEU A 99 8.84 4.57 -1.20
CA LEU A 99 8.26 3.69 -2.22
C LEU A 99 9.35 3.31 -3.21
N ASN A 100 9.52 2.03 -3.49
CA ASN A 100 10.35 1.58 -4.61
C ASN A 100 9.60 1.84 -5.94
N VAL A 101 10.13 2.76 -6.73
CA VAL A 101 9.54 3.17 -8.01
C VAL A 101 10.14 2.43 -9.21
N GLY A 102 10.83 1.32 -8.97
CA GLY A 102 11.45 0.47 -9.96
C GLY A 102 12.99 0.62 -9.99
N TYR A 103 13.66 -0.48 -10.37
CA TYR A 103 15.13 -0.55 -10.52
C TYR A 103 15.90 -0.05 -9.29
N GLY A 104 15.37 -0.31 -8.09
CA GLY A 104 15.98 0.10 -6.81
C GLY A 104 15.87 1.59 -6.48
N ARG A 105 15.19 2.38 -7.30
CA ARG A 105 14.96 3.81 -7.01
C ARG A 105 13.89 3.98 -5.93
N GLN A 106 14.17 4.83 -4.97
CA GLN A 106 13.29 5.14 -3.85
C GLN A 106 12.71 6.55 -3.99
N LEU A 107 11.42 6.69 -3.74
CA LEU A 107 10.72 7.97 -3.73
C LEU A 107 10.00 8.16 -2.39
N ARG A 108 10.37 9.22 -1.66
CA ARG A 108 9.66 9.60 -0.42
C ARG A 108 8.21 9.91 -0.75
N THR A 109 7.29 9.14 -0.16
CA THR A 109 5.88 9.13 -0.50
C THR A 109 5.02 9.46 0.72
N HIS A 110 3.97 10.24 0.50
CA HIS A 110 2.97 10.60 1.50
C HIS A 110 1.91 9.50 1.59
N MET A 111 1.89 8.75 2.68
CA MET A 111 0.94 7.66 2.88
C MET A 111 -0.29 8.16 3.62
N VAL A 112 -1.47 7.80 3.13
CA VAL A 112 -2.78 8.15 3.71
C VAL A 112 -3.45 6.89 4.23
N THR A 113 -3.93 6.93 5.46
CA THR A 113 -4.55 5.78 6.15
C THR A 113 -5.64 6.25 7.13
N ALA A 114 -6.34 5.31 7.74
CA ALA A 114 -7.34 5.53 8.79
C ALA A 114 -8.40 6.59 8.43
N VAL A 115 -8.83 6.59 7.16
CA VAL A 115 -9.80 7.53 6.64
C VAL A 115 -11.21 7.06 6.98
N THR A 116 -11.88 7.76 7.91
CA THR A 116 -13.26 7.45 8.27
C THR A 116 -14.12 8.70 8.32
N VAL A 117 -15.43 8.54 8.10
CA VAL A 117 -16.43 9.57 8.35
C VAL A 117 -17.63 8.88 8.99
N ARG A 118 -17.98 9.32 10.22
CA ARG A 118 -19.12 8.80 10.97
C ARG A 118 -20.41 8.86 10.14
N GLY A 119 -21.20 7.79 10.14
CA GLY A 119 -22.38 7.63 9.29
C GLY A 119 -23.35 8.81 9.30
N THR A 120 -23.57 9.43 10.49
CA THR A 120 -24.43 10.60 10.66
C THR A 120 -23.86 11.92 10.10
N HIS A 121 -22.57 11.94 9.71
CA HIS A 121 -21.86 13.11 9.21
C HIS A 121 -21.36 12.92 7.77
N ARG A 122 -21.78 11.85 7.10
CA ARG A 122 -21.47 11.60 5.68
C ARG A 122 -22.14 12.63 4.77
N ARG A 123 -21.63 12.77 3.54
CA ARG A 123 -22.12 13.67 2.47
C ARG A 123 -22.10 15.15 2.82
N GLN A 124 -21.28 15.56 3.79
CA GLN A 124 -21.08 16.96 4.20
C GLN A 124 -19.73 17.53 3.71
N GLY A 125 -19.05 16.88 2.77
CA GLY A 125 -17.80 17.36 2.19
C GLY A 125 -16.55 17.13 3.06
N LEU A 126 -16.66 16.50 4.25
CA LEU A 126 -15.55 16.34 5.20
C LEU A 126 -14.36 15.60 4.60
N LEU A 127 -14.59 14.45 3.97
CA LEU A 127 -13.54 13.69 3.30
C LEU A 127 -12.86 14.53 2.20
N ARG A 128 -13.65 15.25 1.39
CA ARG A 128 -13.10 16.08 0.33
C ARG A 128 -12.18 17.15 0.90
N ARG A 129 -12.61 17.82 1.95
CA ARG A 129 -11.84 18.86 2.62
C ARG A 129 -10.54 18.31 3.18
N MET A 130 -10.60 17.24 3.99
CA MET A 130 -9.40 16.58 4.56
C MET A 130 -8.41 16.19 3.46
N MET A 131 -8.86 15.44 2.45
CA MET A 131 -8.01 14.94 1.38
C MET A 131 -7.38 16.08 0.56
N THR A 132 -8.16 17.11 0.19
CA THR A 132 -7.63 18.20 -0.64
C THR A 132 -6.63 19.05 0.12
N GLU A 133 -6.93 19.41 1.39
CA GLU A 133 -6.02 20.19 2.23
C GLU A 133 -4.72 19.41 2.53
N ASP A 134 -4.82 18.10 2.76
CA ASP A 134 -3.68 17.25 3.06
C ASP A 134 -2.76 17.06 1.85
N LEU A 135 -3.33 16.73 0.67
CA LEU A 135 -2.54 16.59 -0.56
C LEU A 135 -1.87 17.92 -0.97
N ALA A 136 -2.54 19.05 -0.75
CA ALA A 136 -1.94 20.38 -0.98
C ALA A 136 -0.75 20.63 -0.05
N ALA A 137 -0.87 20.26 1.23
CA ALA A 137 0.22 20.37 2.19
C ALA A 137 1.39 19.43 1.82
N ALA A 138 1.11 18.18 1.46
CA ALA A 138 2.13 17.23 1.02
C ALA A 138 2.91 17.74 -0.22
N LYS A 139 2.22 18.33 -1.20
CA LYS A 139 2.85 18.98 -2.35
C LYS A 139 3.70 20.18 -1.93
N ALA A 140 3.20 21.04 -1.05
CA ALA A 140 3.94 22.19 -0.54
C ALA A 140 5.21 21.77 0.22
N ASP A 141 5.18 20.65 0.93
CA ASP A 141 6.34 20.01 1.57
C ASP A 141 7.30 19.35 0.55
N GLY A 142 7.02 19.46 -0.73
CA GLY A 142 7.87 18.97 -1.82
C GLY A 142 7.74 17.48 -2.08
N LEU A 143 6.70 16.79 -1.60
CA LEU A 143 6.44 15.39 -1.95
C LEU A 143 5.85 15.31 -3.36
N ALA A 144 6.39 14.42 -4.19
CA ALA A 144 5.95 14.23 -5.57
C ALA A 144 4.81 13.22 -5.70
N MET A 145 4.55 12.45 -4.64
CA MET A 145 3.60 11.34 -4.68
C MET A 145 2.93 11.11 -3.33
N ALA A 146 1.66 10.71 -3.38
CA ALA A 146 0.94 10.13 -2.24
C ALA A 146 0.49 8.71 -2.58
N ALA A 147 0.24 7.90 -1.54
CA ALA A 147 -0.19 6.52 -1.66
C ALA A 147 -1.24 6.17 -0.61
N LEU A 148 -2.13 5.22 -0.93
CA LEU A 148 -3.06 4.61 0.02
C LEU A 148 -3.38 3.17 -0.38
N THR A 149 -3.95 2.41 0.56
CA THR A 149 -4.63 1.15 0.31
C THR A 149 -6.13 1.37 0.42
N ALA A 150 -6.89 1.02 -0.63
CA ALA A 150 -8.30 1.39 -0.71
C ALA A 150 -9.20 0.30 -0.10
N SER A 151 -10.05 0.66 0.85
CA SER A 151 -11.16 -0.20 1.29
C SER A 151 -12.37 -0.14 0.34
N GLU A 152 -12.53 0.97 -0.41
CA GLU A 152 -13.59 1.18 -1.40
C GLU A 152 -13.03 1.86 -2.65
N GLY A 153 -12.94 1.14 -3.78
CA GLY A 153 -12.33 1.62 -5.03
C GLY A 153 -13.02 2.85 -5.67
N SER A 154 -14.30 3.11 -5.38
CA SER A 154 -15.05 4.22 -5.96
C SER A 154 -14.75 5.60 -5.35
N ILE A 155 -14.02 5.64 -4.21
CA ILE A 155 -13.82 6.87 -3.43
C ILE A 155 -12.63 7.69 -3.94
N TYR A 156 -11.50 7.05 -4.21
CA TYR A 156 -10.22 7.73 -4.32
C TYR A 156 -9.89 8.22 -5.73
N GLY A 157 -10.47 7.62 -6.77
CA GLY A 157 -10.31 8.08 -8.17
C GLY A 157 -10.67 9.55 -8.38
N ARG A 158 -11.70 10.05 -7.66
CA ARG A 158 -12.11 11.48 -7.72
C ARG A 158 -11.06 12.47 -7.21
N PHE A 159 -10.07 11.97 -6.48
CA PHE A 159 -8.92 12.75 -6.00
C PHE A 159 -7.67 12.53 -6.86
N GLY A 160 -7.80 11.80 -7.97
CA GLY A 160 -6.72 11.51 -8.91
C GLY A 160 -5.82 10.35 -8.47
N TYR A 161 -6.27 9.49 -7.56
CA TYR A 161 -5.57 8.24 -7.27
C TYR A 161 -5.87 7.20 -8.34
N GLY A 162 -4.84 6.46 -8.76
CA GLY A 162 -4.93 5.33 -9.68
C GLY A 162 -4.36 4.05 -9.06
N VAL A 163 -4.95 2.91 -9.41
CA VAL A 163 -4.45 1.59 -8.96
C VAL A 163 -3.07 1.33 -9.55
N ALA A 164 -2.10 1.01 -8.74
CA ALA A 164 -0.72 0.86 -9.17
C ALA A 164 -0.10 -0.52 -8.86
N THR A 165 -0.68 -1.29 -7.94
CA THR A 165 -0.32 -2.70 -7.72
C THR A 165 -1.56 -3.54 -7.46
N PHE A 166 -1.42 -4.83 -7.70
CA PHE A 166 -2.44 -5.83 -7.45
C PHE A 166 -1.88 -6.96 -6.60
N GLU A 167 -2.76 -7.68 -5.93
CA GLU A 167 -2.48 -8.90 -5.21
C GLU A 167 -3.58 -9.93 -5.45
N ARG A 168 -3.35 -11.16 -5.05
CA ARG A 168 -4.36 -12.23 -5.12
C ARG A 168 -4.25 -13.15 -3.92
N SER A 169 -5.36 -13.80 -3.58
CA SER A 169 -5.35 -14.90 -2.63
C SER A 169 -4.98 -16.20 -3.35
N VAL A 170 -4.15 -17.02 -2.73
CA VAL A 170 -3.81 -18.35 -3.23
C VAL A 170 -4.09 -19.42 -2.19
N LYS A 171 -4.49 -20.59 -2.67
CA LYS A 171 -4.57 -21.83 -1.91
C LYS A 171 -3.71 -22.86 -2.62
N VAL A 172 -2.70 -23.37 -1.93
CA VAL A 172 -1.75 -24.33 -2.47
C VAL A 172 -2.04 -25.70 -1.87
N ASP A 173 -2.41 -26.66 -2.72
CA ASP A 173 -2.58 -28.08 -2.35
C ASP A 173 -1.20 -28.69 -2.11
N THR A 174 -0.94 -29.15 -0.88
CA THR A 174 0.33 -29.78 -0.45
C THR A 174 0.24 -31.31 -0.41
N GLY A 175 -0.76 -31.90 -1.10
CA GLY A 175 -0.89 -33.36 -1.26
C GLY A 175 0.19 -33.95 -2.17
N PRO A 176 0.04 -35.25 -2.57
CA PRO A 176 1.08 -35.99 -3.29
C PRO A 176 1.54 -35.38 -4.63
N ARG A 177 0.78 -34.43 -5.18
CA ARG A 177 1.13 -33.73 -6.43
C ARG A 177 2.05 -32.53 -6.21
N PHE A 178 2.19 -32.08 -4.95
CA PHE A 178 3.06 -30.96 -4.62
C PHE A 178 4.53 -31.42 -4.71
N GLY A 179 5.34 -30.64 -5.39
CA GLY A 179 6.78 -30.86 -5.49
C GLY A 179 7.42 -29.86 -6.45
N LEU A 180 8.58 -29.37 -6.09
CA LEU A 180 9.34 -28.45 -6.93
C LEU A 180 10.06 -29.22 -8.05
N ARG A 181 10.17 -28.62 -9.24
CA ARG A 181 10.89 -29.18 -10.41
C ARG A 181 12.41 -29.21 -10.18
N HIS A 182 12.90 -28.23 -9.45
CA HIS A 182 14.32 -28.10 -9.10
C HIS A 182 14.44 -27.97 -7.60
N GLN A 183 15.47 -28.60 -7.05
CA GLN A 183 15.81 -28.44 -5.63
C GLN A 183 16.41 -27.06 -5.43
N PRO A 184 15.83 -26.20 -4.59
CA PRO A 184 16.45 -24.93 -4.23
C PRO A 184 17.69 -25.17 -3.36
N SER A 185 18.45 -24.13 -3.10
CA SER A 185 19.65 -24.17 -2.27
C SER A 185 19.45 -23.44 -0.95
N GLY A 186 20.08 -23.95 0.10
CA GLY A 186 19.96 -23.39 1.45
C GLY A 186 19.35 -24.39 2.42
N THR A 187 18.95 -23.90 3.59
CA THR A 187 18.28 -24.70 4.61
C THR A 187 17.18 -23.89 5.28
N VAL A 188 16.12 -24.55 5.70
CA VAL A 188 15.06 -23.93 6.47
C VAL A 188 15.05 -24.52 7.89
N GLU A 189 15.04 -23.63 8.89
CA GLU A 189 14.97 -24.00 10.29
C GLU A 189 13.78 -23.33 10.97
N ILE A 190 13.13 -24.06 11.86
CA ILE A 190 12.08 -23.51 12.74
C ILE A 190 12.73 -22.69 13.85
N ALA A 191 12.31 -21.46 14.02
CA ALA A 191 12.83 -20.54 15.02
C ALA A 191 11.74 -20.06 15.99
N ASP A 192 12.16 -19.49 17.12
CA ASP A 192 11.26 -18.73 17.97
C ASP A 192 10.73 -17.53 17.18
N ARG A 193 9.41 -17.37 17.10
CA ARG A 193 8.75 -16.30 16.34
C ARG A 193 9.21 -14.89 16.75
N LYS A 194 9.66 -14.69 18.00
CA LYS A 194 10.11 -13.40 18.52
C LYS A 194 11.40 -12.91 17.87
N VAL A 195 12.18 -13.79 17.24
CA VAL A 195 13.36 -13.36 16.46
C VAL A 195 12.97 -12.45 15.27
N LEU A 196 11.72 -12.54 14.80
CA LEU A 196 11.20 -11.66 13.76
C LEU A 196 11.07 -10.19 14.18
N LEU A 197 11.10 -9.88 15.48
CA LEU A 197 11.15 -8.47 15.93
C LEU A 197 12.39 -7.75 15.41
N GLU A 198 13.50 -8.46 15.24
CA GLU A 198 14.78 -7.93 14.73
C GLU A 198 14.98 -8.27 13.25
N LEU A 199 14.79 -9.54 12.88
CA LEU A 199 15.13 -10.03 11.54
C LEU A 199 14.14 -9.58 10.45
N ALA A 200 12.84 -9.50 10.75
CA ALA A 200 11.86 -9.18 9.73
C ALA A 200 12.07 -7.80 9.08
N PRO A 201 12.39 -6.71 9.80
CA PRO A 201 12.72 -5.43 9.19
C PRO A 201 13.95 -5.50 8.28
N GLU A 202 15.01 -6.20 8.68
CA GLU A 202 16.26 -6.32 7.91
C GLU A 202 16.07 -7.12 6.62
N ILE A 203 15.35 -8.24 6.69
CA ILE A 203 15.06 -9.08 5.52
C ILE A 203 14.13 -8.32 4.57
N PHE A 204 13.09 -7.65 5.12
CA PHE A 204 12.16 -6.87 4.30
C PHE A 204 12.84 -5.71 3.58
N GLU A 205 13.78 -5.01 4.22
CA GLU A 205 14.52 -3.91 3.59
C GLU A 205 15.28 -4.38 2.34
N ARG A 206 15.83 -5.60 2.36
CA ARG A 206 16.49 -6.20 1.17
C ARG A 206 15.49 -6.46 0.06
N VAL A 207 14.33 -7.04 0.38
CA VAL A 207 13.24 -7.28 -0.59
C VAL A 207 12.69 -5.98 -1.15
N HIS A 208 12.45 -5.00 -0.27
CA HIS A 208 11.94 -3.68 -0.63
C HIS A 208 12.82 -2.98 -1.70
N ARG A 209 14.14 -3.09 -1.59
CA ARG A 209 15.07 -2.49 -2.57
C ARG A 209 14.95 -3.07 -3.98
N HIS A 210 14.47 -4.28 -4.11
CA HIS A 210 14.40 -5.00 -5.40
C HIS A 210 12.98 -5.20 -5.92
N THR A 211 11.95 -4.82 -5.15
CA THR A 211 10.55 -5.04 -5.51
C THR A 211 9.86 -3.73 -5.86
N PRO A 212 9.61 -3.43 -7.14
CA PRO A 212 8.83 -2.27 -7.54
C PRO A 212 7.47 -2.27 -6.85
N GLY A 213 7.00 -1.10 -6.40
CA GLY A 213 5.72 -0.97 -5.70
C GLY A 213 5.77 -1.29 -4.21
N SER A 214 6.87 -1.85 -3.69
CA SER A 214 7.05 -2.06 -2.27
C SER A 214 7.22 -0.72 -1.53
N ILE A 215 6.61 -0.61 -0.35
CA ILE A 215 6.76 0.55 0.57
C ILE A 215 7.39 0.06 1.87
N VAL A 216 8.30 0.85 2.44
CA VAL A 216 8.89 0.58 3.75
C VAL A 216 7.81 0.36 4.80
N ARG A 217 7.91 -0.74 5.55
CA ARG A 217 6.92 -1.15 6.55
C ARG A 217 6.89 -0.23 7.76
N GLN A 218 5.72 -0.15 8.36
CA GLN A 218 5.51 0.48 9.67
C GLN A 218 6.04 -0.42 10.78
N ASP A 219 6.33 0.17 11.95
CA ASP A 219 6.80 -0.57 13.14
C ASP A 219 5.86 -1.71 13.56
N ALA A 220 4.56 -1.55 13.36
CA ALA A 220 3.55 -2.57 13.66
C ALA A 220 3.81 -3.91 12.95
N TYR A 221 4.46 -3.91 11.79
CA TYR A 221 4.67 -5.15 11.03
C TYR A 221 5.51 -6.19 11.78
N ARG A 222 6.65 -5.79 12.35
CA ARG A 222 7.49 -6.73 13.11
C ARG A 222 6.75 -7.35 14.29
N GLN A 223 5.81 -6.61 14.88
CA GLN A 223 5.00 -7.09 15.99
C GLN A 223 3.91 -8.05 15.50
N ASN A 224 3.27 -7.74 14.39
CA ASN A 224 2.24 -8.60 13.79
C ASN A 224 2.83 -9.94 13.30
N VAL A 225 3.94 -9.89 12.55
CA VAL A 225 4.55 -11.12 12.00
C VAL A 225 5.19 -11.99 13.05
N SER A 226 5.64 -11.42 14.17
CA SER A 226 6.12 -12.17 15.34
C SER A 226 4.97 -12.63 16.26
N GLY A 227 3.76 -12.15 16.04
CA GLY A 227 2.61 -12.41 16.90
C GLY A 227 2.71 -11.78 18.29
N THR A 228 3.64 -10.85 18.53
CA THR A 228 3.73 -10.16 19.84
C THR A 228 2.60 -9.15 20.04
N VAL A 229 2.00 -8.67 18.95
CA VAL A 229 0.76 -7.90 18.97
C VAL A 229 -0.13 -8.39 17.83
N GLY A 230 -1.17 -9.14 18.16
CA GLY A 230 -2.19 -9.59 17.21
C GLY A 230 -3.22 -8.50 16.91
N ARG A 231 -4.20 -8.82 16.06
CA ARG A 231 -5.27 -7.88 15.66
C ARG A 231 -6.12 -7.36 16.82
N ASP A 232 -6.24 -8.13 17.89
CA ASP A 232 -6.94 -7.75 19.13
C ASP A 232 -6.02 -7.06 20.15
N GLY A 233 -4.76 -6.81 19.79
CA GLY A 233 -3.73 -6.22 20.65
C GLY A 233 -3.06 -7.20 21.61
N LYS A 234 -3.47 -8.47 21.62
CA LYS A 234 -2.89 -9.52 22.44
C LYS A 234 -1.83 -10.29 21.67
N GLU A 235 -1.02 -11.03 22.39
CA GLU A 235 -0.05 -11.95 21.83
C GLU A 235 -0.77 -13.13 21.13
N ASP A 236 -0.43 -13.41 19.86
CA ASP A 236 -0.90 -14.56 19.09
C ASP A 236 0.15 -15.67 19.14
N GLU A 237 0.06 -16.54 20.16
CA GLU A 237 0.99 -17.65 20.36
C GLU A 237 0.85 -18.77 19.31
N ALA A 238 -0.20 -18.75 18.49
CA ALA A 238 -0.39 -19.71 17.40
C ALA A 238 0.58 -19.47 16.23
N ILE A 239 1.16 -18.29 16.13
CA ILE A 239 2.14 -17.95 15.10
C ILE A 239 3.41 -18.78 15.30
N LYS A 240 3.90 -19.32 14.20
CA LYS A 240 5.18 -20.05 14.06
C LYS A 240 6.06 -19.31 13.06
N CYS A 241 7.36 -19.53 13.17
CA CYS A 241 8.37 -18.93 12.31
C CYS A 241 9.28 -19.99 11.72
N ALA A 242 9.54 -19.88 10.42
CA ALA A 242 10.60 -20.59 9.74
C ALA A 242 11.55 -19.57 9.09
N LEU A 243 12.85 -19.78 9.22
CA LEU A 243 13.90 -18.94 8.65
C LEU A 243 14.64 -19.72 7.56
N HIS A 244 14.90 -19.06 6.44
CA HIS A 244 15.80 -19.58 5.42
C HIS A 244 17.20 -19.04 5.64
N TYR A 245 18.18 -19.95 5.51
CA TYR A 245 19.61 -19.67 5.57
C TYR A 245 20.23 -19.98 4.20
N ASP A 246 20.94 -19.03 3.65
CA ASP A 246 21.72 -19.22 2.42
C ASP A 246 22.94 -20.15 2.64
N ALA A 247 23.72 -20.37 1.60
CA ALA A 247 24.90 -21.24 1.65
C ALA A 247 25.99 -20.74 2.63
N ASP A 248 26.02 -19.45 2.94
CA ASP A 248 26.96 -18.83 3.87
C ASP A 248 26.41 -18.78 5.31
N GLY A 249 25.22 -19.29 5.54
CA GLY A 249 24.52 -19.28 6.82
C GLY A 249 23.87 -17.96 7.18
N THR A 250 23.69 -17.05 6.20
CA THR A 250 22.98 -15.78 6.41
C THR A 250 21.49 -15.97 6.28
N VAL A 251 20.70 -15.39 7.20
CA VAL A 251 19.24 -15.41 7.07
C VAL A 251 18.81 -14.43 5.98
N ASP A 252 18.18 -14.93 4.93
CA ASP A 252 17.73 -14.14 3.78
C ASP A 252 16.24 -14.29 3.45
N GLY A 253 15.50 -15.07 4.25
CA GLY A 253 14.06 -15.22 4.11
C GLY A 253 13.39 -15.73 5.38
N TYR A 254 12.08 -15.51 5.50
CA TYR A 254 11.25 -16.09 6.55
C TYR A 254 9.82 -16.35 6.09
N ALA A 255 9.18 -17.31 6.74
CA ALA A 255 7.75 -17.51 6.73
C ALA A 255 7.20 -17.37 8.15
N SER A 256 6.23 -16.47 8.33
CA SER A 256 5.38 -16.40 9.52
C SER A 256 4.04 -17.03 9.18
N TYR A 257 3.59 -18.00 9.95
CA TYR A 257 2.42 -18.80 9.63
C TYR A 257 1.72 -19.35 10.86
N LYS A 258 0.46 -19.73 10.70
CA LYS A 258 -0.29 -20.40 11.77
C LYS A 258 -1.23 -21.48 11.22
N PHE A 259 -1.57 -22.44 12.05
CA PHE A 259 -2.55 -23.47 11.74
C PHE A 259 -3.98 -22.91 11.88
N ALA A 260 -4.82 -23.12 10.87
CA ALA A 260 -6.19 -22.62 10.83
C ALA A 260 -7.17 -23.35 11.79
N GLY A 261 -6.70 -24.37 12.50
CA GLY A 261 -7.49 -25.14 13.45
C GLY A 261 -7.98 -26.50 12.90
N TRP A 262 -8.27 -27.41 13.82
CA TRP A 262 -8.67 -28.79 13.50
C TRP A 262 -10.05 -28.90 12.83
N ASP A 263 -10.88 -27.87 12.96
CA ASP A 263 -12.22 -27.80 12.33
C ASP A 263 -12.17 -27.34 10.88
N THR A 264 -11.05 -26.76 10.41
CA THR A 264 -10.86 -26.31 9.03
C THR A 264 -10.39 -27.46 8.14
N LYS A 265 -11.20 -27.80 7.12
CA LYS A 265 -10.87 -28.86 6.15
C LYS A 265 -10.77 -28.28 4.72
N PRO A 266 -9.78 -28.75 3.93
CA PRO A 266 -8.63 -29.56 4.32
C PRO A 266 -7.81 -28.86 5.40
N TYR A 267 -6.98 -29.60 6.15
CA TYR A 267 -6.11 -29.01 7.17
C TYR A 267 -5.20 -27.97 6.54
N THR A 268 -5.34 -26.74 7.02
CA THR A 268 -4.74 -25.56 6.37
C THR A 268 -3.77 -24.85 7.30
N VAL A 269 -2.63 -24.46 6.76
CA VAL A 269 -1.76 -23.42 7.33
C VAL A 269 -2.04 -22.11 6.61
N GLU A 270 -2.21 -21.05 7.38
CA GLU A 270 -2.36 -19.67 6.90
C GLU A 270 -1.02 -18.96 7.00
N LEU A 271 -0.52 -18.45 5.87
CA LEU A 271 0.61 -17.53 5.88
C LEU A 271 0.16 -16.18 6.45
N VAL A 272 0.89 -15.73 7.46
CA VAL A 272 0.77 -14.38 8.02
C VAL A 272 1.65 -13.44 7.21
N ASP A 273 2.87 -13.90 6.85
CA ASP A 273 3.81 -13.17 6.01
C ASP A 273 4.84 -14.13 5.41
N LEU A 274 5.25 -13.86 4.18
CA LEU A 274 6.32 -14.58 3.48
C LEU A 274 7.23 -13.56 2.80
N VAL A 275 8.46 -13.47 3.27
CA VAL A 275 9.46 -12.53 2.76
C VAL A 275 10.74 -13.28 2.43
N ALA A 276 11.18 -13.18 1.18
CA ALA A 276 12.37 -13.88 0.69
C ALA A 276 13.24 -12.91 -0.11
N GLY A 277 14.50 -12.75 0.32
CA GLY A 277 15.46 -11.87 -0.31
C GLY A 277 16.05 -12.43 -1.61
N THR A 278 15.85 -13.74 -1.86
CA THR A 278 16.31 -14.45 -3.07
C THR A 278 15.23 -15.39 -3.58
N ASP A 279 15.31 -15.74 -4.87
CA ASP A 279 14.42 -16.74 -5.46
C ASP A 279 14.63 -18.14 -4.84
N ALA A 280 15.85 -18.46 -4.43
CA ALA A 280 16.15 -19.70 -3.71
C ALA A 280 15.45 -19.75 -2.35
N ALA A 281 15.56 -18.69 -1.57
CA ALA A 281 14.85 -18.57 -0.29
C ALA A 281 13.32 -18.71 -0.44
N TYR A 282 12.76 -18.07 -1.48
CA TYR A 282 11.34 -18.17 -1.78
C TYR A 282 10.90 -19.62 -2.02
N LEU A 283 11.61 -20.34 -2.88
CA LEU A 283 11.26 -21.71 -3.24
C LEU A 283 11.53 -22.69 -2.09
N GLU A 284 12.63 -22.52 -1.33
CA GLU A 284 12.93 -23.36 -0.18
C GLU A 284 11.90 -23.21 0.94
N LEU A 285 11.46 -21.98 1.21
CA LEU A 285 10.36 -21.75 2.16
C LEU A 285 9.07 -22.43 1.71
N TRP A 286 8.73 -22.39 0.41
CA TRP A 286 7.57 -23.13 -0.12
C TRP A 286 7.75 -24.65 -0.03
N GLN A 287 8.95 -25.18 -0.27
CA GLN A 287 9.22 -26.60 -0.09
C GLN A 287 9.03 -27.03 1.36
N PHE A 288 9.56 -26.24 2.30
CA PHE A 288 9.33 -26.46 3.73
C PHE A 288 7.83 -26.45 4.08
N LEU A 289 7.10 -25.42 3.68
CA LEU A 289 5.67 -25.30 3.93
C LEU A 289 4.87 -26.49 3.37
N GLY A 290 5.24 -26.98 2.18
CA GLY A 290 4.63 -28.14 1.56
C GLY A 290 4.97 -29.46 2.23
N SER A 291 6.01 -29.52 3.09
CA SER A 291 6.45 -30.71 3.81
C SER A 291 5.87 -30.84 5.23
N ILE A 292 5.10 -29.86 5.69
CA ILE A 292 4.54 -29.86 7.06
C ILE A 292 3.55 -31.00 7.21
N ASP A 293 3.82 -31.92 8.15
CA ASP A 293 2.98 -33.08 8.41
C ASP A 293 1.51 -32.69 8.70
N LEU A 294 0.60 -33.53 8.22
CA LEU A 294 -0.87 -33.38 8.36
C LEU A 294 -1.47 -32.20 7.59
N ILE A 295 -0.68 -31.28 7.09
CA ILE A 295 -1.18 -30.14 6.33
C ILE A 295 -1.44 -30.54 4.88
N GLN A 296 -2.60 -30.14 4.38
CA GLN A 296 -3.09 -30.46 3.04
C GLN A 296 -3.23 -29.19 2.17
N ARG A 297 -3.14 -28.04 2.80
CA ARG A 297 -3.29 -26.73 2.13
C ARG A 297 -2.47 -25.66 2.83
N ILE A 298 -1.84 -24.81 2.03
CA ILE A 298 -1.33 -23.51 2.47
C ILE A 298 -2.23 -22.44 1.87
N SER A 299 -2.66 -21.46 2.66
CA SER A 299 -3.38 -20.28 2.18
C SER A 299 -2.56 -19.01 2.41
N TRP A 300 -2.55 -18.15 1.40
CA TRP A 300 -1.88 -16.85 1.47
C TRP A 300 -2.76 -15.79 0.82
N ALA A 301 -3.09 -14.74 1.57
CA ALA A 301 -4.01 -13.69 1.11
C ALA A 301 -3.34 -12.67 0.19
N ASP A 302 -2.04 -12.44 0.36
CA ASP A 302 -1.31 -11.31 -0.20
C ASP A 302 -0.25 -11.76 -1.23
N ALA A 303 -0.56 -12.82 -1.99
CA ALA A 303 0.34 -13.36 -3.00
C ALA A 303 0.50 -12.43 -4.20
N PRO A 304 1.71 -12.35 -4.80
CA PRO A 304 1.93 -11.57 -6.01
C PRO A 304 1.11 -12.13 -7.18
N VAL A 305 0.68 -11.25 -8.09
CA VAL A 305 -0.05 -11.67 -9.29
C VAL A 305 0.83 -12.44 -10.28
N ASP A 306 2.13 -12.14 -10.29
CA ASP A 306 3.15 -12.81 -11.10
C ASP A 306 4.04 -13.66 -10.18
N ASP A 307 3.44 -14.75 -9.67
CA ASP A 307 4.06 -15.62 -8.68
C ASP A 307 4.85 -16.75 -9.35
N PRO A 308 6.19 -16.84 -9.09
CA PRO A 308 7.02 -17.89 -9.65
C PRO A 308 6.66 -19.30 -9.15
N LEU A 309 5.97 -19.45 -8.02
CA LEU A 309 5.59 -20.75 -7.47
C LEU A 309 4.85 -21.62 -8.49
N VAL A 310 3.91 -21.04 -9.24
CA VAL A 310 3.11 -21.75 -10.25
C VAL A 310 4.00 -22.44 -11.29
N TRP A 311 5.10 -21.81 -11.66
CA TRP A 311 6.06 -22.32 -12.64
C TRP A 311 7.10 -23.27 -12.04
N ALA A 312 7.40 -23.10 -10.75
CA ALA A 312 8.33 -23.93 -10.02
C ALA A 312 7.78 -25.32 -9.69
N LEU A 313 6.44 -25.44 -9.53
CA LEU A 313 5.80 -26.70 -9.19
C LEU A 313 5.75 -27.68 -10.36
N SER A 314 5.91 -28.99 -10.07
CA SER A 314 5.75 -30.07 -11.03
C SER A 314 4.32 -30.14 -11.58
N ASP A 315 3.32 -29.90 -10.74
CA ASP A 315 1.92 -29.72 -11.15
C ASP A 315 1.45 -28.29 -10.77
N PRO A 316 1.35 -27.35 -11.75
CA PRO A 316 0.91 -25.99 -11.49
C PRO A 316 -0.54 -25.90 -10.97
N ARG A 317 -1.36 -26.97 -11.12
CA ARG A 317 -2.74 -27.02 -10.62
C ARG A 317 -2.81 -27.21 -9.09
N CYS A 318 -1.70 -27.39 -8.42
CA CYS A 318 -1.64 -27.29 -6.96
C CYS A 318 -1.97 -25.87 -6.46
N VAL A 319 -1.78 -24.83 -7.29
CA VAL A 319 -2.10 -23.45 -6.95
C VAL A 319 -3.48 -23.06 -7.49
N GLU A 320 -4.41 -22.80 -6.60
CA GLU A 320 -5.70 -22.18 -6.87
C GLU A 320 -5.62 -20.69 -6.50
N ALA A 321 -5.75 -19.80 -7.47
CA ALA A 321 -5.76 -18.36 -7.28
C ALA A 321 -7.17 -17.79 -7.31
N SER A 322 -7.47 -16.85 -6.41
CA SER A 322 -8.75 -16.14 -6.31
C SER A 322 -8.52 -14.69 -5.90
N ASP A 323 -9.60 -13.92 -5.81
CA ASP A 323 -9.63 -12.57 -5.21
C ASP A 323 -8.55 -11.63 -5.75
N HIS A 324 -8.37 -11.63 -7.09
CA HIS A 324 -7.52 -10.63 -7.73
C HIS A 324 -8.06 -9.24 -7.41
N ARG A 325 -7.31 -8.48 -6.64
CA ARG A 325 -7.74 -7.18 -6.12
C ARG A 325 -6.65 -6.11 -6.24
N ASP A 326 -7.10 -4.88 -6.31
CA ASP A 326 -6.23 -3.71 -6.19
C ASP A 326 -5.66 -3.62 -4.77
N MET A 327 -4.38 -3.24 -4.68
CA MET A 327 -3.70 -3.09 -3.40
C MET A 327 -3.23 -1.65 -3.20
N LEU A 328 -2.16 -1.23 -3.86
CA LEU A 328 -1.61 0.12 -3.73
C LEU A 328 -2.22 1.06 -4.76
N TRP A 329 -2.72 2.20 -4.31
CA TRP A 329 -3.16 3.31 -5.13
C TRP A 329 -2.18 4.47 -4.99
N LEU A 330 -1.79 5.07 -6.10
CA LEU A 330 -0.88 6.20 -6.14
C LEU A 330 -1.58 7.48 -6.58
N ARG A 331 -1.12 8.60 -6.08
CA ARG A 331 -1.51 9.94 -6.48
C ARG A 331 -0.27 10.78 -6.81
N ILE A 332 -0.09 11.15 -8.04
CA ILE A 332 1.02 12.00 -8.46
C ILE A 332 0.69 13.45 -8.09
N LEU A 333 1.56 14.10 -7.34
CA LEU A 333 1.44 15.48 -6.88
C LEU A 333 2.32 16.43 -7.71
N ASP A 334 3.39 15.92 -8.31
CA ASP A 334 4.34 16.63 -9.16
C ASP A 334 4.79 15.70 -10.29
N SER A 335 4.28 15.92 -11.50
CA SER A 335 4.56 15.06 -12.66
C SER A 335 6.02 15.08 -13.07
N VAL A 336 6.69 16.24 -13.02
CA VAL A 336 8.12 16.36 -13.39
C VAL A 336 8.98 15.56 -12.44
N ARG A 337 8.79 15.75 -11.15
CA ARG A 337 9.58 15.05 -10.11
C ARG A 337 9.26 13.56 -10.05
N ALA A 338 7.99 13.18 -10.15
CA ALA A 338 7.60 11.77 -10.12
C ALA A 338 8.17 11.01 -11.33
N LEU A 339 7.98 11.54 -12.57
CA LEU A 339 8.47 10.89 -13.78
C LEU A 339 10.01 10.88 -13.85
N GLY A 340 10.69 11.90 -13.33
CA GLY A 340 12.15 11.94 -13.24
C GLY A 340 12.75 11.07 -12.13
N ALA A 341 11.97 10.64 -11.14
CA ALA A 341 12.48 9.84 -10.03
C ALA A 341 12.66 8.35 -10.36
N ARG A 342 11.92 7.82 -11.35
CA ARG A 342 11.98 6.41 -11.74
C ARG A 342 13.02 6.17 -12.84
N ARG A 343 13.46 4.91 -12.99
CA ARG A 343 14.13 4.45 -14.20
C ARG A 343 13.12 3.83 -15.17
N TYR A 344 13.54 3.74 -16.43
CA TYR A 344 12.75 3.22 -17.55
C TYR A 344 13.44 2.06 -18.22
N SER A 345 12.65 1.11 -18.77
CA SER A 345 13.20 -0.08 -19.41
C SER A 345 13.58 0.10 -20.89
N ALA A 346 13.09 1.17 -21.52
CA ALA A 346 13.41 1.49 -22.92
C ALA A 346 13.63 3.00 -23.10
N ASP A 347 14.60 3.34 -23.93
CA ASP A 347 14.85 4.70 -24.37
C ASP A 347 13.74 5.20 -25.31
N GLY A 348 13.52 6.48 -25.31
CA GLY A 348 12.55 7.11 -26.18
C GLY A 348 12.02 8.43 -25.65
N THR A 349 11.26 9.12 -26.47
CA THR A 349 10.70 10.43 -26.15
C THR A 349 9.18 10.38 -26.27
N LEU A 350 8.47 10.81 -25.23
CA LEU A 350 7.01 10.94 -25.19
C LEU A 350 6.60 12.32 -24.71
N VAL A 351 5.56 12.87 -25.34
CA VAL A 351 4.86 14.06 -24.85
C VAL A 351 3.55 13.63 -24.23
N LEU A 352 3.44 13.81 -22.89
CA LEU A 352 2.27 13.41 -22.11
C LEU A 352 1.42 14.62 -21.75
N GLY A 353 0.14 14.62 -22.13
CA GLY A 353 -0.87 15.56 -21.67
C GLY A 353 -1.61 14.98 -20.48
N ILE A 354 -1.51 15.61 -19.32
CA ILE A 354 -2.09 15.13 -18.06
C ILE A 354 -3.18 16.08 -17.61
N GLU A 355 -4.38 15.54 -17.42
CA GLU A 355 -5.50 16.25 -16.81
C GLU A 355 -5.54 15.96 -15.31
N ASP A 356 -5.70 17.00 -14.49
CA ASP A 356 -5.80 16.86 -13.03
C ASP A 356 -6.84 17.83 -12.48
N ALA A 357 -7.98 17.32 -12.05
CA ALA A 357 -9.09 18.11 -11.51
C ALA A 357 -8.72 18.90 -10.23
N LEU A 358 -7.71 18.46 -9.46
CA LEU A 358 -7.22 19.17 -8.28
C LEU A 358 -6.07 20.15 -8.62
N GLY A 359 -5.55 20.14 -9.86
CA GLY A 359 -4.54 21.08 -10.33
C GLY A 359 -3.13 20.86 -9.75
N PHE A 360 -2.83 19.71 -9.16
CA PHE A 360 -1.50 19.46 -8.58
C PHE A 360 -0.46 19.06 -9.64
N ALA A 361 -0.82 18.20 -10.57
CA ALA A 361 0.11 17.50 -11.46
C ALA A 361 -0.28 17.62 -12.97
N GLY A 362 -1.30 18.44 -13.27
CA GLY A 362 -1.76 18.66 -14.66
C GLY A 362 -0.80 19.47 -15.50
N GLY A 363 -0.81 19.24 -16.82
CA GLY A 363 0.03 19.93 -17.79
C GLY A 363 0.46 19.06 -18.95
N THR A 364 1.29 19.62 -19.84
CA THR A 364 1.94 18.87 -20.92
C THR A 364 3.43 18.72 -20.59
N PHE A 365 3.94 17.49 -20.65
CA PHE A 365 5.29 17.16 -20.22
C PHE A 365 6.04 16.41 -21.32
N LEU A 366 7.26 16.84 -21.60
CA LEU A 366 8.22 16.11 -22.42
C LEU A 366 8.99 15.16 -21.50
N VAL A 367 8.91 13.87 -21.78
CA VAL A 367 9.66 12.79 -21.12
C VAL A 367 10.65 12.23 -22.11
N ASP A 368 11.92 12.55 -21.95
CA ASP A 368 13.00 12.07 -22.80
C ASP A 368 13.89 11.11 -22.01
N VAL A 369 13.90 9.84 -22.41
CA VAL A 369 14.61 8.75 -21.72
C VAL A 369 15.81 8.34 -22.54
N LYS A 370 16.97 8.33 -21.87
CA LYS A 370 18.23 7.85 -22.40
C LYS A 370 18.98 7.04 -21.34
N ASP A 371 19.46 5.87 -21.72
CA ASP A 371 20.16 4.92 -20.81
C ASP A 371 19.34 4.60 -19.54
N GLY A 372 17.99 4.58 -19.70
CA GLY A 372 17.02 4.33 -18.63
C GLY A 372 16.79 5.51 -17.68
N GLU A 373 17.44 6.65 -17.86
CA GLU A 373 17.24 7.87 -17.06
C GLU A 373 16.36 8.88 -17.84
N ALA A 374 15.39 9.50 -17.15
CA ALA A 374 14.50 10.46 -17.76
C ALA A 374 14.90 11.91 -17.49
N SER A 375 14.97 12.71 -18.56
CA SER A 375 14.88 14.17 -18.48
C SER A 375 13.42 14.57 -18.67
N VAL A 376 12.82 15.20 -17.68
CA VAL A 376 11.40 15.57 -17.70
C VAL A 376 11.26 17.08 -17.57
N SER A 377 10.53 17.71 -18.49
CA SER A 377 10.26 19.14 -18.47
C SER A 377 8.82 19.45 -18.86
N ALA A 378 8.29 20.57 -18.36
CA ALA A 378 7.03 21.09 -18.86
C ALA A 378 7.22 21.53 -20.33
N ALA A 379 6.33 21.08 -21.18
CA ALA A 379 6.31 21.48 -22.59
C ALA A 379 5.52 22.80 -22.78
N SER A 380 5.71 23.47 -23.94
CA SER A 380 4.90 24.63 -24.28
C SER A 380 3.40 24.24 -24.29
N PRO A 381 2.49 25.15 -23.89
CA PRO A 381 1.05 24.91 -23.95
C PRO A 381 0.53 24.54 -25.35
N ASP A 382 1.22 24.98 -26.41
CA ASP A 382 0.87 24.69 -27.79
C ASP A 382 1.40 23.32 -28.27
N THR A 383 2.19 22.62 -27.44
CA THR A 383 2.74 21.31 -27.81
C THR A 383 1.64 20.27 -27.80
N ARG A 384 1.40 19.63 -28.95
CA ARG A 384 0.43 18.54 -29.04
C ARG A 384 0.98 17.31 -28.35
N PRO A 385 0.27 16.74 -27.38
CA PRO A 385 0.71 15.51 -26.69
C PRO A 385 0.67 14.29 -27.63
N ASP A 386 1.56 13.33 -27.41
CA ASP A 386 1.50 12.00 -28.04
C ASP A 386 0.38 11.16 -27.41
N LEU A 387 0.22 11.28 -26.08
CA LEU A 387 -0.82 10.65 -25.26
C LEU A 387 -1.47 11.67 -24.33
N SER A 388 -2.80 11.59 -24.18
CA SER A 388 -3.53 12.35 -23.15
C SER A 388 -4.26 11.41 -22.19
N MET A 389 -4.24 11.72 -20.89
CA MET A 389 -4.86 10.91 -19.85
C MET A 389 -5.13 11.72 -18.58
N ASP A 390 -6.01 11.20 -17.71
CA ASP A 390 -6.17 11.71 -16.36
C ASP A 390 -4.95 11.33 -15.48
N VAL A 391 -4.68 12.13 -14.47
CA VAL A 391 -3.58 11.88 -13.53
C VAL A 391 -3.70 10.52 -12.82
N ALA A 392 -4.92 10.02 -12.62
CA ALA A 392 -5.14 8.67 -12.06
C ALA A 392 -4.67 7.58 -13.03
N ASP A 393 -4.78 7.77 -14.34
CA ASP A 393 -4.28 6.83 -15.32
C ASP A 393 -2.76 6.86 -15.41
N LEU A 394 -2.15 8.06 -15.32
CA LEU A 394 -0.71 8.19 -15.18
C LEU A 394 -0.20 7.48 -13.92
N ALA A 395 -0.90 7.63 -12.79
CA ALA A 395 -0.57 6.94 -11.55
C ALA A 395 -0.67 5.42 -11.70
N SER A 396 -1.66 4.92 -12.45
CA SER A 396 -1.83 3.49 -12.69
C SER A 396 -0.72 2.88 -13.53
N ILE A 397 -0.25 3.56 -14.57
CA ILE A 397 0.85 3.05 -15.41
C ILE A 397 2.23 3.29 -14.78
N TYR A 398 2.32 4.15 -13.77
CA TYR A 398 3.57 4.66 -13.22
C TYR A 398 4.54 3.57 -12.76
N LEU A 399 4.05 2.51 -12.10
CA LEU A 399 4.89 1.39 -11.64
C LEU A 399 5.04 0.26 -12.68
N GLY A 400 4.28 0.30 -13.79
CA GLY A 400 4.34 -0.72 -14.83
C GLY A 400 3.37 -1.89 -14.67
N ALA A 401 2.55 -1.94 -13.60
CA ALA A 401 1.55 -3.01 -13.42
C ALA A 401 0.36 -2.87 -14.38
N VAL A 402 -0.01 -1.66 -14.76
CA VAL A 402 -1.13 -1.40 -15.66
C VAL A 402 -0.62 -1.03 -17.05
N CYS A 403 -1.11 -1.74 -18.05
CA CYS A 403 -0.68 -1.59 -19.44
C CYS A 403 -1.31 -0.36 -20.11
N PRO A 404 -0.52 0.61 -20.63
CA PRO A 404 -1.04 1.76 -21.36
C PRO A 404 -1.91 1.38 -22.57
N VAL A 405 -1.56 0.29 -23.28
CA VAL A 405 -2.36 -0.21 -24.42
C VAL A 405 -3.73 -0.68 -23.98
N THR A 406 -3.81 -1.31 -22.80
CA THR A 406 -5.10 -1.70 -22.21
C THR A 406 -5.93 -0.49 -21.82
N LEU A 407 -5.34 0.53 -21.20
CA LEU A 407 -6.06 1.77 -20.85
C LEU A 407 -6.51 2.55 -22.10
N LYS A 408 -5.73 2.53 -23.19
CA LYS A 408 -6.16 3.05 -24.47
C LYS A 408 -7.39 2.28 -25.00
N ALA A 409 -7.36 0.96 -24.97
CA ALA A 409 -8.49 0.14 -25.40
C ALA A 409 -9.75 0.38 -24.55
N ALA A 410 -9.58 0.71 -23.26
CA ALA A 410 -10.64 1.11 -22.35
C ALA A 410 -11.11 2.58 -22.51
N GLY A 411 -10.52 3.35 -23.43
CA GLY A 411 -10.86 4.76 -23.67
C GLY A 411 -10.36 5.72 -22.59
N ARG A 412 -9.43 5.27 -21.73
CA ARG A 412 -8.85 6.08 -20.65
C ARG A 412 -7.60 6.85 -21.07
N ILE A 413 -6.90 6.37 -22.08
CA ILE A 413 -5.75 7.05 -22.70
C ILE A 413 -6.15 7.38 -24.14
N LEU A 414 -5.99 8.63 -24.52
CA LEU A 414 -6.16 9.09 -25.91
C LEU A 414 -4.79 9.10 -26.59
N GLU A 415 -4.65 8.32 -27.65
CA GLU A 415 -3.43 8.27 -28.46
C GLU A 415 -3.55 9.24 -29.64
N HIS A 416 -2.70 10.26 -29.69
CA HIS A 416 -2.66 11.24 -30.77
C HIS A 416 -1.58 10.93 -31.80
N LYS A 417 -0.51 10.24 -31.39
CA LYS A 417 0.57 9.77 -32.27
C LYS A 417 0.52 8.23 -32.33
N PRO A 418 0.34 7.65 -33.51
CA PRO A 418 0.26 6.20 -33.66
C PRO A 418 1.48 5.49 -33.05
N GLY A 419 1.23 4.48 -32.21
CA GLY A 419 2.27 3.70 -31.52
C GLY A 419 2.74 4.26 -30.18
N ALA A 420 2.30 5.46 -29.78
CA ALA A 420 2.74 6.07 -28.52
C ALA A 420 2.31 5.27 -27.27
N ALA A 421 1.15 4.62 -27.29
CA ALA A 421 0.72 3.78 -26.17
C ALA A 421 1.62 2.53 -26.01
N LEU A 422 2.04 1.91 -27.11
CA LEU A 422 2.99 0.80 -27.07
C LEU A 422 4.37 1.28 -26.62
N GLN A 423 4.81 2.44 -27.09
CA GLN A 423 6.06 3.06 -26.64
C GLN A 423 6.03 3.31 -25.11
N ALA A 424 4.93 3.87 -24.60
CA ALA A 424 4.74 4.06 -23.16
C ALA A 424 4.80 2.72 -22.40
N GLN A 425 4.15 1.66 -22.91
CA GLN A 425 4.22 0.33 -22.32
C GLN A 425 5.67 -0.17 -22.21
N LEU A 426 6.46 -0.02 -23.27
CA LEU A 426 7.86 -0.45 -23.26
C LEU A 426 8.70 0.39 -22.29
N MET A 427 8.51 1.71 -22.28
CA MET A 427 9.26 2.62 -21.40
C MET A 427 8.94 2.36 -19.91
N PHE A 428 7.66 2.18 -19.56
CA PHE A 428 7.21 2.00 -18.18
C PHE A 428 7.32 0.55 -17.67
N ALA A 429 7.71 -0.41 -18.49
CA ALA A 429 7.86 -1.81 -18.07
C ALA A 429 8.86 -1.97 -16.93
N VAL A 430 8.72 -3.06 -16.20
CA VAL A 430 9.60 -3.49 -15.11
C VAL A 430 9.88 -5.00 -15.26
N GLU A 431 10.93 -5.49 -14.59
CA GLU A 431 11.35 -6.90 -14.72
C GLU A 431 10.31 -7.88 -14.14
N ARG A 432 9.68 -7.51 -13.02
CA ARG A 432 8.60 -8.26 -12.38
C ARG A 432 7.43 -7.34 -12.10
N SER A 433 6.22 -7.89 -12.08
CA SER A 433 5.03 -7.13 -11.71
C SER A 433 5.21 -6.47 -10.35
N PRO A 434 4.89 -5.17 -10.22
CA PRO A 434 4.97 -4.45 -8.95
C PRO A 434 4.12 -5.13 -7.88
N HIS A 435 4.67 -5.23 -6.69
CA HIS A 435 4.01 -5.88 -5.57
C HIS A 435 4.22 -5.12 -4.26
N CYS A 436 3.17 -4.98 -3.46
CA CYS A 436 3.22 -4.29 -2.18
C CYS A 436 2.70 -5.19 -1.06
N LEU A 437 3.60 -5.67 -0.22
CA LEU A 437 3.27 -6.44 1.00
C LEU A 437 2.98 -5.53 2.21
N THR A 438 2.92 -4.20 2.02
CA THR A 438 2.72 -3.24 3.09
C THR A 438 1.33 -2.65 3.03
N HIS A 439 0.41 -3.15 3.86
CA HIS A 439 -0.93 -2.59 4.07
C HIS A 439 -0.90 -1.47 5.11
N PHE A 440 -1.72 -0.42 4.94
CA PHE A 440 -1.73 0.71 5.88
C PHE A 440 -3.02 1.51 5.86
#